data_4f1a8aa1ed266354c117df6e6828df8a
#
_entry.id   4f1a8aa1ed266354c117df6e6828df8a
#
_cell.length_a   1.000
_cell.length_b   1.000
_cell.length_c   1.000
_cell.angle_alpha   90.00
_cell.angle_beta   90.00
_cell.angle_gamma   90.00
#
_symmetry.space_group_name_H-M   'P 1'
#
loop_
_entity.id
_entity.type
_entity.pdbx_description
1 polymer ?
#
loop_
_entity_poly.entity_id
_entity_poly.type
_entity_poly.pdbx_seq_one_letter_code
_entity_poly.pdbx_strand_id
1 'polypeptide(L)'
;MKVKEIIGRNIRRHREALGVRQGALAQQLSITPSALSQIETGKTDISVDRIEQIAAALKLSFYELMTTPNHVGGIKVGLEVEELKNNTIHLLIDKIDTLLQTSKKTDE
;
A
#
# COMPACT_ATOMS: atom_id res chain seq x y z
N MET A 1 15.02 -1.77 -13.70
CA MET A 1 14.21 -2.86 -13.13
C MET A 1 12.85 -2.89 -13.82
N LYS A 2 12.43 -4.05 -14.23
CA LYS A 2 11.14 -4.19 -14.90
C LYS A 2 9.99 -4.06 -13.90
N VAL A 3 8.84 -3.63 -14.40
CA VAL A 3 7.66 -3.40 -13.55
C VAL A 3 7.28 -4.67 -12.77
N LYS A 4 7.30 -5.82 -13.42
CA LYS A 4 6.95 -7.08 -12.75
C LYS A 4 7.89 -7.41 -11.61
N GLU A 5 9.15 -7.01 -11.71
CA GLU A 5 10.12 -7.20 -10.63
C GLU A 5 9.84 -6.29 -9.45
N ILE A 6 9.44 -5.05 -9.75
CA ILE A 6 9.06 -4.09 -8.70
C ILE A 6 7.82 -4.57 -7.96
N ILE A 7 6.81 -4.99 -8.70
CA ILE A 7 5.56 -5.48 -8.10
C ILE A 7 5.83 -6.73 -7.26
N GLY A 8 6.61 -7.67 -7.81
CA GLY A 8 6.94 -8.90 -7.08
C GLY A 8 7.66 -8.62 -5.77
N ARG A 9 8.62 -7.71 -5.81
CA ARG A 9 9.35 -7.31 -4.61
C ARG A 9 8.43 -6.65 -3.59
N ASN A 10 7.51 -5.81 -4.05
CA ASN A 10 6.55 -5.16 -3.17
C ASN A 10 5.64 -6.18 -2.50
N ILE A 11 5.15 -7.15 -3.27
CA ILE A 11 4.31 -8.22 -2.73
C ILE A 11 5.05 -8.94 -1.59
N ARG A 12 6.27 -9.35 -1.85
CA ARG A 12 7.07 -10.06 -0.87
C ARG A 12 7.30 -9.21 0.38
N ARG A 13 7.66 -7.95 0.20
CA ARG A 13 7.93 -7.06 1.32
C ARG A 13 6.71 -6.88 2.21
N HIS A 14 5.56 -6.62 1.59
CA HIS A 14 4.32 -6.45 2.37
C HIS A 14 3.89 -7.75 3.02
N ARG A 15 4.05 -8.87 2.30
CA ARG A 15 3.72 -10.18 2.85
C ARG A 15 4.56 -10.48 4.10
N GLU A 16 5.86 -10.28 4.00
CA GLU A 16 6.77 -10.53 5.11
C GLU A 16 6.49 -9.58 6.28
N ALA A 17 6.19 -8.31 5.99
CA ALA A 17 5.87 -7.33 7.02
C ALA A 17 4.62 -7.72 7.80
N LEU A 18 3.67 -8.39 7.15
CA LEU A 18 2.45 -8.86 7.80
C LEU A 18 2.63 -10.22 8.47
N GLY A 19 3.80 -10.84 8.33
CA GLY A 19 4.05 -12.16 8.90
C GLY A 19 3.33 -13.28 8.17
N VAL A 20 2.93 -13.06 6.93
CA VAL A 20 2.21 -14.06 6.14
C VAL A 20 3.21 -14.94 5.40
N ARG A 21 3.06 -16.25 5.54
CA ARG A 21 3.94 -17.19 4.84
C ARG A 21 3.55 -17.27 3.37
N GLN A 22 4.55 -17.53 2.53
CA GLN A 22 4.33 -17.65 1.10
C GLN A 22 3.26 -18.69 0.76
N GLY A 23 3.32 -19.84 1.42
CA GLY A 23 2.30 -20.87 1.19
C GLY A 23 0.90 -20.46 1.58
N ALA A 24 0.77 -19.68 2.65
CA ALA A 24 -0.54 -19.20 3.09
C ALA A 24 -1.15 -18.24 2.07
N LEU A 25 -0.35 -17.31 1.57
CA LEU A 25 -0.84 -16.38 0.55
C LEU A 25 -1.17 -17.12 -0.75
N ALA A 26 -0.30 -18.05 -1.16
CA ALA A 26 -0.54 -18.85 -2.36
C ALA A 26 -1.89 -19.59 -2.26
N GLN A 27 -2.17 -20.16 -1.09
CA GLN A 27 -3.43 -20.85 -0.88
C GLN A 27 -4.63 -19.91 -1.04
N GLN A 28 -4.55 -18.71 -0.48
CA GLN A 28 -5.62 -17.73 -0.64
C GLN A 28 -5.85 -17.35 -2.09
N LEU A 29 -4.78 -17.36 -2.88
CA LEU A 29 -4.84 -17.01 -4.31
C LEU A 29 -5.17 -18.21 -5.19
N SER A 30 -5.30 -19.40 -4.61
CA SER A 30 -5.53 -20.65 -5.34
C SER A 30 -4.41 -20.95 -6.35
N ILE A 31 -3.19 -20.66 -5.95
CA ILE A 31 -1.99 -20.97 -6.75
C ILE A 31 -0.99 -21.74 -5.88
N THR A 32 0.01 -22.31 -6.52
CA THR A 32 1.07 -23.02 -5.80
C THR A 32 2.05 -22.03 -5.17
N PRO A 33 2.73 -22.42 -4.08
CA PRO A 33 3.81 -21.59 -3.55
C PRO A 33 4.90 -21.30 -4.57
N SER A 34 5.19 -22.26 -5.45
CA SER A 34 6.17 -22.08 -6.52
C SER A 34 5.73 -20.99 -7.48
N ALA A 35 4.45 -20.97 -7.85
CA ALA A 35 3.92 -19.93 -8.72
C ALA A 35 4.01 -18.55 -8.06
N LEU A 36 3.70 -18.46 -6.78
CA LEU A 36 3.83 -17.20 -6.05
C LEU A 36 5.28 -16.77 -5.96
N SER A 37 6.20 -17.72 -5.73
CA SER A 37 7.63 -17.42 -5.72
C SER A 37 8.09 -16.80 -7.04
N GLN A 38 7.60 -17.32 -8.16
CA GLN A 38 7.93 -16.75 -9.46
C GLN A 38 7.40 -15.34 -9.63
N ILE A 39 6.21 -15.08 -9.10
CA ILE A 39 5.65 -13.73 -9.10
C ILE A 39 6.51 -12.80 -8.25
N GLU A 40 6.87 -13.22 -7.06
CA GLU A 40 7.64 -12.39 -6.12
C GLU A 40 9.06 -12.10 -6.62
N THR A 41 9.62 -12.99 -7.43
CA THR A 41 10.96 -12.79 -8.01
C THR A 41 10.91 -12.10 -9.37
N GLY A 42 9.73 -11.82 -9.88
CA GLY A 42 9.59 -11.12 -11.16
C GLY A 42 9.86 -11.97 -12.37
N LYS A 43 9.85 -13.28 -12.24
CA LYS A 43 10.10 -14.20 -13.35
C LYS A 43 8.86 -14.41 -14.21
N THR A 44 7.70 -14.13 -13.68
CA THR A 44 6.42 -14.37 -14.36
C THR A 44 5.68 -13.05 -14.52
N ASP A 45 5.05 -12.86 -15.66
CA ASP A 45 4.16 -11.72 -15.84
C ASP A 45 2.96 -11.87 -14.92
N ILE A 46 2.43 -10.73 -14.48
CA ILE A 46 1.31 -10.73 -13.56
C ILE A 46 0.19 -9.86 -14.15
N SER A 47 -1.00 -10.39 -14.16
CA SER A 47 -2.17 -9.66 -14.68
C SER A 47 -2.64 -8.64 -13.65
N VAL A 48 -3.37 -7.63 -14.15
CA VAL A 48 -3.98 -6.63 -13.27
C VAL A 48 -4.93 -7.29 -12.29
N ASP A 49 -5.72 -8.25 -12.74
CA ASP A 49 -6.64 -8.98 -11.87
C ASP A 49 -5.90 -9.68 -10.75
N ARG A 50 -4.77 -10.30 -11.07
CA ARG A 50 -3.98 -10.98 -10.05
C ARG A 50 -3.40 -9.99 -9.04
N ILE A 51 -2.96 -8.83 -9.51
CA ILE A 51 -2.46 -7.79 -8.62
C ILE A 51 -3.56 -7.36 -7.65
N GLU A 52 -4.78 -7.17 -8.14
CA GLU A 52 -5.90 -6.80 -7.29
C GLU A 52 -6.23 -7.89 -6.27
N GLN A 53 -6.18 -9.15 -6.67
CA GLN A 53 -6.41 -10.25 -5.76
C GLN A 53 -5.36 -10.29 -4.64
N ILE A 54 -4.11 -10.08 -5.00
CA ILE A 54 -3.02 -10.07 -4.02
C ILE A 54 -3.17 -8.87 -3.09
N ALA A 55 -3.49 -7.71 -3.63
CA ALA A 55 -3.71 -6.52 -2.81
C ALA A 55 -4.83 -6.76 -1.79
N ALA A 56 -5.94 -7.32 -2.23
CA ALA A 56 -7.05 -7.62 -1.35
C ALA A 56 -6.65 -8.62 -0.26
N ALA A 57 -5.90 -9.66 -0.63
CA ALA A 57 -5.44 -10.67 0.33
C ALA A 57 -4.51 -10.07 1.38
N LEU A 58 -3.72 -9.10 1.02
CA LEU A 58 -2.79 -8.41 1.92
C LEU A 58 -3.40 -7.16 2.55
N LYS A 59 -4.65 -6.87 2.24
CA LYS A 59 -5.37 -5.69 2.75
C LYS A 59 -4.68 -4.39 2.36
N LEU A 60 -4.20 -4.35 1.12
CA LEU A 60 -3.53 -3.19 0.56
C LEU A 60 -4.34 -2.64 -0.61
N SER A 61 -4.06 -1.40 -0.98
CA SER A 61 -4.59 -0.85 -2.22
C SER A 61 -3.74 -1.32 -3.39
N PHE A 62 -4.32 -1.31 -4.57
CA PHE A 62 -3.59 -1.58 -5.81
C PHE A 62 -2.35 -0.68 -5.91
N TYR A 63 -2.53 0.59 -5.57
CA TYR A 63 -1.47 1.58 -5.63
C TYR A 63 -0.28 1.21 -4.73
N GLU A 64 -0.57 0.70 -3.53
CA GLU A 64 0.50 0.32 -2.59
C GLU A 64 1.37 -0.80 -3.12
N LEU A 65 0.81 -1.70 -3.93
CA LEU A 65 1.59 -2.75 -4.56
C LEU A 65 2.39 -2.24 -5.76
N MET A 66 1.90 -1.21 -6.43
CA MET A 66 2.53 -0.69 -7.63
C MET A 66 3.69 0.25 -7.35
N THR A 67 3.76 0.81 -6.16
CA THR A 67 4.77 1.80 -5.82
C THR A 67 5.73 1.27 -4.75
N THR A 68 6.98 1.71 -4.85
CA THR A 68 7.98 1.40 -3.83
C THR A 68 8.23 2.63 -2.98
N PRO A 69 8.45 2.46 -1.66
CA PRO A 69 8.77 3.60 -0.81
C PRO A 69 10.05 4.31 -1.22
N ASN A 70 10.94 3.61 -1.91
CA ASN A 70 12.23 4.12 -2.30
C ASN A 70 12.25 4.63 -3.73
N HIS A 71 11.10 4.70 -4.34
CA HIS A 71 11.03 5.12 -5.73
C HIS A 71 11.27 6.62 -5.84
N VAL A 72 11.90 7.02 -6.92
CA VAL A 72 12.13 8.44 -7.24
C VAL A 72 13.11 9.09 -6.26
N GLY A 73 14.24 8.47 -6.13
CA GLY A 73 15.36 9.12 -5.46
C GLY A 73 15.03 9.74 -4.16
N GLY A 74 13.99 9.29 -3.54
CA GLY A 74 13.68 9.97 -2.35
C GLY A 74 12.83 9.18 -1.42
N ILE A 75 13.45 8.28 -0.67
CA ILE A 75 12.82 7.79 0.53
C ILE A 75 12.32 8.98 1.34
N LYS A 76 13.15 10.01 1.42
CA LYS A 76 12.80 11.20 2.18
C LYS A 76 11.55 11.88 1.63
N VAL A 77 11.43 11.97 0.32
CA VAL A 77 10.26 12.60 -0.28
C VAL A 77 9.00 11.80 0.04
N GLY A 78 9.08 10.47 -0.05
CA GLY A 78 7.95 9.63 0.29
C GLY A 78 7.54 9.74 1.75
N LEU A 79 8.51 9.72 2.65
CA LEU A 79 8.24 9.86 4.08
C LEU A 79 7.71 11.24 4.41
N GLU A 80 8.27 12.27 3.80
CA GLU A 80 7.81 13.64 4.00
C GLU A 80 6.37 13.81 3.54
N VAL A 81 6.02 13.22 2.42
CA VAL A 81 4.65 13.28 1.91
C VAL A 81 3.67 12.60 2.86
N GLU A 82 4.01 11.42 3.38
CA GLU A 82 3.16 10.76 4.35
C GLU A 82 3.00 11.57 5.63
N GLU A 83 4.08 12.11 6.12
CA GLU A 83 4.04 12.95 7.31
C GLU A 83 3.21 14.19 7.06
N LEU A 84 3.38 14.83 5.91
CA LEU A 84 2.58 15.98 5.53
C LEU A 84 1.10 15.63 5.41
N LYS A 85 0.78 14.48 4.86
CA LYS A 85 -0.61 14.03 4.76
C LYS A 85 -1.23 13.88 6.14
N ASN A 86 -0.53 13.24 7.04
CA ASN A 86 -1.02 13.04 8.40
C ASN A 86 -1.21 14.37 9.12
N ASN A 87 -0.23 15.25 9.00
CA ASN A 87 -0.31 16.58 9.60
C ASN A 87 -1.44 17.40 8.98
N THR A 88 -1.59 17.31 7.68
CA THR A 88 -2.67 18.02 6.99
C THR A 88 -4.05 17.54 7.44
N ILE A 89 -4.20 16.23 7.60
CA ILE A 89 -5.46 15.64 8.07
C ILE A 89 -5.76 16.16 9.48
N HIS A 90 -4.80 16.16 10.37
CA HIS A 90 -4.99 16.68 11.72
C HIS A 90 -5.35 18.16 11.71
N LEU A 91 -4.67 18.96 10.89
CA LEU A 91 -4.96 20.37 10.77
C LEU A 91 -6.38 20.62 10.25
N LEU A 92 -6.80 19.82 9.30
CA LEU A 92 -8.15 19.96 8.74
C LEU A 92 -9.21 19.60 9.78
N ILE A 93 -8.97 18.56 10.56
CA ILE A 93 -9.89 18.16 11.64
C ILE A 93 -9.98 19.26 12.67
N ASP A 94 -8.86 19.84 13.07
CA ASP A 94 -8.84 20.94 14.04
C ASP A 94 -9.59 22.15 13.51
N LYS A 95 -9.43 22.48 12.23
CA LYS A 95 -10.13 23.60 11.62
C LYS A 95 -11.63 23.35 11.57
N ILE A 96 -12.05 22.13 11.26
CA ILE A 96 -13.46 21.78 11.24
C ILE A 96 -14.07 21.96 12.62
N ASP A 97 -13.39 21.47 13.65
CA ASP A 97 -13.86 21.64 15.02
C ASP A 97 -13.98 23.10 15.39
N THR A 98 -12.98 23.91 15.03
CA THR A 98 -12.99 25.33 15.30
C THR A 98 -14.16 26.03 14.60
N LEU A 99 -14.40 25.69 13.33
CA LEU A 99 -15.49 26.26 12.58
C LEU A 99 -16.85 25.87 13.16
N LEU A 100 -16.99 24.62 13.60
CA LEU A 100 -18.22 24.17 14.22
C LEU A 100 -18.48 24.91 15.54
N GLN A 101 -17.44 25.12 16.34
CA GLN A 101 -17.57 25.87 17.57
C GLN A 101 -17.95 27.32 17.31
N THR A 102 -17.33 27.94 16.30
CA THR A 102 -17.64 29.31 15.92
C THR A 102 -19.08 29.42 15.43
N SER A 103 -19.53 28.45 14.65
CA SER A 103 -20.88 28.41 14.15
C SER A 103 -21.90 28.32 15.31
N LYS A 104 -21.59 27.46 16.30
CA LYS A 104 -22.46 27.35 17.47
C LYS A 104 -22.53 28.64 18.26
N LYS A 105 -21.41 29.34 18.41
CA LYS A 105 -21.38 30.62 19.09
C LYS A 105 -22.18 31.67 18.34
N THR A 106 -22.12 31.62 17.02
CA THR A 106 -22.85 32.58 16.19
C THR A 106 -24.35 32.36 16.27
N ASP A 107 -24.77 31.12 16.42
CA ASP A 107 -26.19 30.78 16.51
C ASP A 107 -26.80 31.14 17.87
N GLU A 108 -25.98 31.38 18.86
CA GLU A 108 -26.44 31.86 20.15
C GLU A 108 -26.66 33.37 20.15
#